data_0acd09b3d5a34346743bd1168f068932
#
_entry.id   0acd09b3d5a34346743bd1168f068932
#
_cell.length_a   1.000
_cell.length_b   1.000
_cell.length_c   1.000
_cell.angle_alpha   90.00
_cell.angle_beta   90.00
_cell.angle_gamma   90.00
#
_symmetry.space_group_name_H-M   'P 1'
#
loop_
_entity.id
_entity.type
_entity.pdbx_description
1 polymer ?
#
loop_
_entity_poly.entity_id
_entity_poly.type
_entity_poly.pdbx_seq_one_letter_code
_entity_poly.pdbx_strand_id
1 'polypeptide(L)'
;IGCPCQRSTFLSFRWASPIEDFKGQMLRLFDVGTREEDIMVDNLKNIGFDIRYTGKDQLKIQIAPHVICRPDGVIFDGIPDIDEYPVNFEMKTMNRSNFEKLEKQGLRNSKPEYYDQAQCEMYGENTELETEVKCTLFVALCKDDSRIYAEIIDANPDYMELILKRARNIVFGNSLPEEYSIDPE
;
A
#
# COMPACT_ATOMS: atom_id res chain seq x y z
N ILE A 1 -7.41 -1.22 -6.44
CA ILE A 1 -7.27 -2.64 -6.81
C ILE A 1 -7.33 -3.51 -5.56
N GLY A 2 -6.77 -3.10 -4.45
CA GLY A 2 -6.80 -3.82 -3.17
C GLY A 2 -8.19 -4.03 -2.54
N CYS A 3 -9.26 -3.45 -3.09
CA CYS A 3 -10.61 -3.73 -2.60
C CYS A 3 -10.98 -5.20 -2.89
N PRO A 4 -11.41 -6.00 -1.90
CA PRO A 4 -11.77 -7.40 -2.09
C PRO A 4 -12.91 -7.57 -3.11
N CYS A 5 -13.85 -6.64 -3.15
CA CYS A 5 -14.98 -6.68 -4.06
C CYS A 5 -14.63 -6.13 -5.45
N GLN A 6 -14.36 -7.02 -6.41
CA GLN A 6 -14.09 -6.64 -7.79
C GLN A 6 -15.26 -5.88 -8.45
N ARG A 7 -16.50 -6.24 -8.12
CA ARG A 7 -17.70 -5.58 -8.64
C ARG A 7 -17.78 -4.11 -8.18
N SER A 8 -17.49 -3.84 -6.91
CA SER A 8 -17.43 -2.48 -6.38
C SER A 8 -16.38 -1.64 -7.10
N THR A 9 -15.16 -2.17 -7.25
CA THR A 9 -14.07 -1.51 -7.97
C THR A 9 -14.42 -1.27 -9.44
N PHE A 10 -15.05 -2.25 -10.10
CA PHE A 10 -15.52 -2.13 -11.48
C PHE A 10 -16.55 -1.00 -11.66
N LEU A 11 -17.53 -0.92 -10.77
CA LEU A 11 -18.56 0.13 -10.80
C LEU A 11 -17.98 1.50 -10.49
N SER A 12 -17.09 1.59 -9.50
CA SER A 12 -16.40 2.85 -9.16
C SER A 12 -15.53 3.34 -10.30
N PHE A 13 -14.79 2.46 -10.97
CA PHE A 13 -13.96 2.80 -12.13
C PHE A 13 -14.79 3.39 -13.29
N ARG A 14 -16.03 2.96 -13.45
CA ARG A 14 -16.96 3.43 -14.50
C ARG A 14 -17.88 4.55 -14.05
N TRP A 15 -17.62 5.18 -12.91
CA TRP A 15 -18.45 6.25 -12.35
C TRP A 15 -19.92 5.83 -12.12
N ALA A 16 -20.16 4.54 -11.99
CA ALA A 16 -21.50 3.99 -11.73
C ALA A 16 -21.86 3.97 -10.23
N SER A 17 -20.91 4.30 -9.36
CA SER A 17 -21.12 4.48 -7.92
C SER A 17 -21.17 5.98 -7.58
N PRO A 18 -21.98 6.41 -6.59
CA PRO A 18 -21.95 7.77 -6.10
C PRO A 18 -20.54 8.17 -5.64
N ILE A 19 -20.14 9.39 -5.93
CA ILE A 19 -18.92 9.97 -5.36
C ILE A 19 -19.23 10.29 -3.89
N GLU A 20 -18.43 9.74 -2.97
CA GLU A 20 -18.57 10.09 -1.56
C GLU A 20 -17.91 11.43 -1.27
N ASP A 21 -18.68 12.35 -0.71
CA ASP A 21 -18.16 13.60 -0.15
C ASP A 21 -17.55 13.32 1.22
N PHE A 22 -16.23 13.50 1.33
CA PHE A 22 -15.55 13.33 2.61
C PHE A 22 -15.94 14.45 3.58
N LYS A 23 -16.45 14.05 4.75
CA LYS A 23 -16.73 14.99 5.84
C LYS A 23 -15.42 15.57 6.38
N GLY A 24 -15.47 16.78 6.93
CA GLY A 24 -14.29 17.47 7.46
C GLY A 24 -13.50 16.66 8.52
N GLN A 25 -14.16 15.75 9.24
CA GLN A 25 -13.46 14.82 10.15
C GLN A 25 -12.56 13.85 9.39
N MET A 26 -13.02 13.31 8.26
CA MET A 26 -12.23 12.39 7.43
C MET A 26 -11.02 13.10 6.80
N LEU A 27 -11.22 14.34 6.33
CA LEU A 27 -10.11 15.14 5.79
C LEU A 27 -9.02 15.37 6.86
N ARG A 28 -9.42 15.69 8.10
CA ARG A 28 -8.44 15.81 9.21
C ARG A 28 -7.71 14.50 9.53
N LEU A 29 -8.37 13.34 9.37
CA LEU A 29 -7.70 12.05 9.54
C LEU A 29 -6.66 11.79 8.44
N PHE A 30 -6.94 12.21 7.21
CA PHE A 30 -5.95 12.14 6.12
C PHE A 30 -4.75 13.06 6.40
N ASP A 31 -4.99 14.30 6.84
CA ASP A 31 -3.92 15.24 7.22
C ASP A 31 -3.05 14.69 8.37
N VAL A 32 -3.66 14.01 9.35
CA VAL A 32 -2.90 13.33 10.41
C VAL A 32 -2.04 12.21 9.82
N GLY A 33 -2.59 11.40 8.92
CA GLY A 33 -1.83 10.33 8.25
C GLY A 33 -0.59 10.86 7.55
N THR A 34 -0.75 11.89 6.72
CA THR A 34 0.37 12.51 5.98
C THR A 34 1.44 13.08 6.91
N ARG A 35 1.05 13.76 8.00
CA ARG A 35 2.03 14.29 8.97
C ARG A 35 2.80 13.20 9.70
N GLU A 36 2.14 12.12 10.08
CA GLU A 36 2.80 10.99 10.74
C GLU A 36 3.77 10.26 9.79
N GLU A 37 3.45 10.20 8.50
CA GLU A 37 4.35 9.70 7.46
C GLU A 37 5.62 10.56 7.37
N ASP A 38 5.48 11.90 7.25
CA ASP A 38 6.61 12.82 7.21
C ASP A 38 7.49 12.67 8.47
N ILE A 39 6.89 12.59 9.67
CA ILE A 39 7.60 12.39 10.93
C ILE A 39 8.35 11.04 10.93
N MET A 40 7.72 9.97 10.45
CA MET A 40 8.35 8.65 10.40
C MET A 40 9.57 8.67 9.45
N VAL A 41 9.42 9.26 8.27
CA VAL A 41 10.52 9.42 7.31
C VAL A 41 11.69 10.19 7.94
N ASP A 42 11.43 11.30 8.63
CA ASP A 42 12.46 12.07 9.32
C ASP A 42 13.14 11.25 10.42
N ASN A 43 12.38 10.48 11.19
CA ASN A 43 12.94 9.60 12.22
C ASN A 43 13.84 8.52 11.61
N LEU A 44 13.44 7.89 10.52
CA LEU A 44 14.25 6.89 9.81
C LEU A 44 15.55 7.51 9.29
N LYS A 45 15.50 8.69 8.68
CA LYS A 45 16.70 9.43 8.24
C LYS A 45 17.65 9.75 9.41
N ASN A 46 17.10 10.17 10.55
CA ASN A 46 17.88 10.51 11.75
C ASN A 46 18.61 9.31 12.36
N ILE A 47 18.10 8.09 12.19
CA ILE A 47 18.78 6.88 12.65
C ILE A 47 19.66 6.22 11.59
N GLY A 48 19.81 6.85 10.40
CA GLY A 48 20.78 6.46 9.39
C GLY A 48 20.24 5.77 8.14
N PHE A 49 18.91 5.73 7.94
CA PHE A 49 18.34 5.20 6.70
C PHE A 49 18.57 6.17 5.53
N ASP A 50 19.02 5.66 4.39
CA ASP A 50 18.99 6.40 3.12
C ASP A 50 17.64 6.16 2.44
N ILE A 51 16.64 6.95 2.81
CA ILE A 51 15.31 6.92 2.23
C ILE A 51 15.08 8.12 1.30
N ARG A 52 14.63 7.86 0.10
CA ARG A 52 14.43 8.85 -0.98
C ARG A 52 13.02 8.73 -1.56
N TYR A 53 12.66 9.65 -2.47
CA TYR A 53 11.36 9.71 -3.14
C TYR A 53 10.18 9.80 -2.15
N THR A 54 10.32 10.63 -1.13
CA THR A 54 9.33 10.82 -0.06
C THR A 54 8.56 12.13 -0.20
N GLY A 55 7.38 12.22 0.39
CA GLY A 55 6.59 13.45 0.45
C GLY A 55 6.24 14.01 -0.94
N LYS A 56 6.74 15.20 -1.29
CA LYS A 56 6.46 15.86 -2.58
C LYS A 56 7.17 15.20 -3.76
N ASP A 57 8.24 14.46 -3.49
CA ASP A 57 9.08 13.80 -4.48
C ASP A 57 8.71 12.34 -4.66
N GLN A 58 7.59 11.89 -4.09
CA GLN A 58 7.08 10.52 -4.24
C GLN A 58 6.97 10.13 -5.72
N LEU A 59 7.37 8.91 -6.03
CA LEU A 59 7.22 8.34 -7.35
C LEU A 59 5.73 8.20 -7.69
N LYS A 60 5.41 8.42 -8.96
CA LYS A 60 4.08 8.18 -9.50
C LYS A 60 4.21 7.24 -10.68
N ILE A 61 4.00 5.97 -10.44
CA ILE A 61 4.33 4.90 -11.36
C ILE A 61 3.04 4.31 -11.95
N GLN A 62 2.97 4.25 -13.28
CA GLN A 62 1.89 3.57 -13.97
C GLN A 62 2.26 2.11 -14.23
N ILE A 63 1.65 1.17 -13.49
CA ILE A 63 1.94 -0.27 -13.60
C ILE A 63 1.07 -0.99 -14.64
N ALA A 64 -0.08 -0.42 -14.99
CA ALA A 64 -0.97 -0.90 -16.04
C ALA A 64 -1.86 0.26 -16.52
N PRO A 65 -2.60 0.13 -17.65
CA PRO A 65 -3.56 1.15 -18.07
C PRO A 65 -4.53 1.48 -16.93
N HIS A 66 -4.59 2.78 -16.58
CA HIS A 66 -5.42 3.32 -15.48
C HIS A 66 -5.07 2.79 -14.07
N VAL A 67 -3.95 2.14 -13.88
CA VAL A 67 -3.48 1.66 -12.57
C VAL A 67 -2.17 2.36 -12.23
N ILE A 68 -2.20 3.13 -11.16
CA ILE A 68 -1.07 3.93 -10.69
C ILE A 68 -0.81 3.55 -9.24
N CYS A 69 0.46 3.39 -8.87
CA CYS A 69 0.91 3.32 -7.48
C CYS A 69 1.79 4.53 -7.13
N ARG A 70 1.89 4.78 -5.83
CA ARG A 70 2.70 5.87 -5.25
C ARG A 70 3.29 5.35 -3.95
N PRO A 71 4.52 4.82 -3.99
CA PRO A 71 5.24 4.43 -2.79
C PRO A 71 5.42 5.62 -1.85
N ASP A 72 5.40 5.38 -0.55
CA ASP A 72 5.69 6.43 0.45
C ASP A 72 7.18 6.77 0.47
N GLY A 73 8.03 5.90 -0.06
CA GLY A 73 9.45 6.12 -0.27
C GLY A 73 10.19 4.88 -0.73
N VAL A 74 11.47 5.05 -1.04
CA VAL A 74 12.39 3.95 -1.40
C VAL A 74 13.64 4.05 -0.53
N ILE A 75 14.01 2.96 0.13
CA ILE A 75 15.18 2.88 1.00
C ILE A 75 16.34 2.26 0.24
N PHE A 76 17.50 2.91 0.27
CA PHE A 76 18.71 2.49 -0.41
C PHE A 76 19.79 1.98 0.53
N ASP A 77 19.63 2.18 1.85
CA ASP A 77 20.55 1.68 2.90
C ASP A 77 19.95 1.88 4.30
N GLY A 78 20.49 1.17 5.29
CA GLY A 78 20.26 1.44 6.72
C GLY A 78 19.31 0.48 7.44
N ILE A 79 18.63 -0.45 6.74
CA ILE A 79 17.78 -1.43 7.43
C ILE A 79 18.67 -2.52 8.04
N PRO A 80 18.57 -2.78 9.36
CA PRO A 80 19.34 -3.87 9.99
C PRO A 80 19.06 -5.22 9.33
N ASP A 81 20.11 -6.03 9.15
CA ASP A 81 20.03 -7.38 8.60
C ASP A 81 19.51 -7.49 7.15
N ILE A 82 19.45 -6.38 6.43
CA ILE A 82 19.13 -6.33 4.99
C ILE A 82 20.38 -5.87 4.22
N ASP A 83 20.83 -6.71 3.30
CA ASP A 83 22.00 -6.44 2.44
C ASP A 83 21.59 -6.12 0.98
N GLU A 84 20.35 -6.38 0.60
CA GLU A 84 19.85 -6.18 -0.76
C GLU A 84 18.92 -4.96 -0.85
N TYR A 85 19.33 -3.99 -1.65
CA TYR A 85 18.61 -2.75 -1.89
C TYR A 85 18.35 -2.53 -3.39
N PRO A 86 17.38 -1.71 -3.78
CA PRO A 86 16.50 -0.91 -2.94
C PRO A 86 15.35 -1.70 -2.29
N VAL A 87 14.77 -1.12 -1.24
CA VAL A 87 13.61 -1.65 -0.51
C VAL A 87 12.46 -0.64 -0.58
N ASN A 88 11.26 -1.08 -0.97
CA ASN A 88 10.07 -0.25 -0.94
C ASN A 88 9.71 0.14 0.51
N PHE A 89 9.26 1.35 0.72
CA PHE A 89 8.77 1.82 2.03
C PHE A 89 7.30 2.19 1.95
N GLU A 90 6.51 1.62 2.84
CA GLU A 90 5.08 1.90 2.96
C GLU A 90 4.69 2.07 4.42
N MET A 91 3.99 3.16 4.75
CA MET A 91 3.57 3.47 6.11
C MET A 91 2.06 3.66 6.22
N LYS A 92 1.49 3.15 7.32
CA LYS A 92 0.07 3.35 7.64
C LYS A 92 -0.14 3.74 9.09
N THR A 93 -1.06 4.67 9.32
CA THR A 93 -1.57 4.95 10.66
C THR A 93 -2.85 4.17 10.92
N MET A 94 -2.98 3.57 12.10
CA MET A 94 -4.11 2.72 12.46
C MET A 94 -4.69 3.06 13.84
N ASN A 95 -5.97 2.77 14.05
CA ASN A 95 -6.52 2.71 15.39
C ASN A 95 -6.07 1.42 16.09
N ARG A 96 -6.21 1.39 17.43
CA ARG A 96 -5.78 0.26 18.26
C ARG A 96 -6.33 -1.09 17.79
N SER A 97 -7.62 -1.17 17.47
CA SER A 97 -8.25 -2.44 17.08
C SER A 97 -7.64 -3.03 15.81
N ASN A 98 -7.40 -2.20 14.78
CA ASN A 98 -6.73 -2.64 13.55
C ASN A 98 -5.25 -2.96 13.78
N PHE A 99 -4.58 -2.17 14.62
CA PHE A 99 -3.18 -2.39 14.95
C PHE A 99 -2.96 -3.72 15.69
N GLU A 100 -3.76 -4.02 16.72
CA GLU A 100 -3.69 -5.30 17.44
C GLU A 100 -4.01 -6.52 16.56
N LYS A 101 -4.91 -6.34 15.57
CA LYS A 101 -5.16 -7.38 14.58
C LYS A 101 -3.95 -7.59 13.67
N LEU A 102 -3.27 -6.50 13.25
CA LEU A 102 -2.05 -6.54 12.48
C LEU A 102 -0.92 -7.26 13.25
N GLU A 103 -0.68 -6.89 14.52
CA GLU A 103 0.33 -7.54 15.36
C GLU A 103 0.12 -9.06 15.50
N LYS A 104 -1.14 -9.51 15.52
CA LYS A 104 -1.47 -10.94 15.70
C LYS A 104 -1.42 -11.76 14.42
N GLN A 105 -1.72 -11.16 13.27
CA GLN A 105 -1.99 -11.90 12.04
C GLN A 105 -1.00 -11.58 10.89
N GLY A 106 -0.19 -10.54 11.06
CA GLY A 106 0.65 -9.99 10.00
C GLY A 106 -0.16 -9.22 8.94
N LEU A 107 0.54 -8.54 8.05
CA LEU A 107 -0.07 -7.66 7.05
C LEU A 107 -1.02 -8.42 6.11
N ARG A 108 -0.52 -9.50 5.52
CA ARG A 108 -1.24 -10.26 4.49
C ARG A 108 -2.62 -10.73 4.94
N ASN A 109 -2.74 -11.17 6.20
CA ASN A 109 -3.99 -11.74 6.73
C ASN A 109 -4.90 -10.67 7.35
N SER A 110 -4.34 -9.61 7.91
CA SER A 110 -5.11 -8.57 8.60
C SER A 110 -5.57 -7.46 7.67
N LYS A 111 -4.76 -7.14 6.66
CA LYS A 111 -4.93 -6.01 5.73
C LYS A 111 -4.49 -6.37 4.31
N PRO A 112 -5.20 -7.30 3.65
CA PRO A 112 -4.84 -7.75 2.31
C PRO A 112 -4.77 -6.60 1.29
N GLU A 113 -5.56 -5.53 1.48
CA GLU A 113 -5.52 -4.34 0.65
C GLU A 113 -4.17 -3.60 0.68
N TYR A 114 -3.50 -3.58 1.82
CA TYR A 114 -2.15 -2.99 1.95
C TYR A 114 -1.06 -3.94 1.46
N TYR A 115 -1.29 -5.25 1.61
CA TYR A 115 -0.43 -6.25 0.98
C TYR A 115 -0.48 -6.13 -0.55
N ASP A 116 -1.68 -6.00 -1.14
CA ASP A 116 -1.86 -5.76 -2.58
C ASP A 116 -1.13 -4.47 -3.02
N GLN A 117 -1.20 -3.41 -2.21
CA GLN A 117 -0.54 -2.13 -2.47
C GLN A 117 0.98 -2.32 -2.51
N ALA A 118 1.59 -2.93 -1.49
CA ALA A 118 3.03 -3.18 -1.42
C ALA A 118 3.52 -4.01 -2.62
N GLN A 119 2.79 -5.04 -3.06
CA GLN A 119 3.14 -5.82 -4.24
C GLN A 119 3.10 -4.99 -5.53
N CYS A 120 2.10 -4.11 -5.67
CA CYS A 120 2.00 -3.20 -6.81
C CYS A 120 3.14 -2.19 -6.85
N GLU A 121 3.57 -1.69 -5.71
CA GLU A 121 4.64 -0.70 -5.58
C GLU A 121 5.98 -1.32 -5.94
N MET A 122 6.36 -2.44 -5.36
CA MET A 122 7.58 -3.17 -5.72
C MET A 122 7.64 -3.47 -7.22
N TYR A 123 6.53 -3.94 -7.80
CA TYR A 123 6.45 -4.21 -9.24
C TYR A 123 6.65 -2.95 -10.09
N GLY A 124 6.08 -1.83 -9.66
CA GLY A 124 6.23 -0.54 -10.33
C GLY A 124 7.64 0.01 -10.23
N GLU A 125 8.22 -0.04 -9.04
CA GLU A 125 9.58 0.43 -8.77
C GLU A 125 10.63 -0.34 -9.58
N ASN A 126 10.45 -1.65 -9.77
CA ASN A 126 11.34 -2.44 -10.63
C ASN A 126 11.46 -1.85 -12.04
N THR A 127 10.36 -1.34 -12.58
CA THR A 127 10.35 -0.73 -13.92
C THR A 127 10.90 0.68 -13.90
N GLU A 128 10.51 1.49 -12.91
CA GLU A 128 10.88 2.91 -12.84
C GLU A 128 12.35 3.12 -12.46
N LEU A 129 12.88 2.29 -11.56
CA LEU A 129 14.25 2.38 -11.06
C LEU A 129 15.23 1.50 -11.86
N GLU A 130 14.74 0.73 -12.83
CA GLU A 130 15.54 -0.25 -13.61
C GLU A 130 16.36 -1.20 -12.70
N THR A 131 15.80 -1.57 -11.55
CA THR A 131 16.43 -2.44 -10.56
C THR A 131 15.41 -3.34 -9.89
N GLU A 132 15.84 -4.45 -9.29
CA GLU A 132 14.96 -5.38 -8.62
C GLU A 132 14.72 -4.97 -7.16
N VAL A 133 13.48 -4.60 -6.85
CA VAL A 133 13.00 -4.36 -5.48
C VAL A 133 12.39 -5.66 -4.96
N LYS A 134 13.04 -6.30 -4.01
CA LYS A 134 12.68 -7.65 -3.54
C LYS A 134 11.75 -7.66 -2.35
N CYS A 135 11.70 -6.56 -1.61
CA CYS A 135 10.85 -6.49 -0.43
C CYS A 135 10.37 -5.06 -0.15
N THR A 136 9.36 -4.97 0.72
CA THR A 136 8.83 -3.73 1.30
C THR A 136 9.10 -3.74 2.80
N LEU A 137 9.63 -2.64 3.33
CA LEU A 137 9.52 -2.33 4.76
C LEU A 137 8.15 -1.69 5.00
N PHE A 138 7.21 -2.47 5.51
CA PHE A 138 5.92 -1.98 5.94
C PHE A 138 5.97 -1.52 7.39
N VAL A 139 5.55 -0.28 7.66
CA VAL A 139 5.50 0.30 9.00
C VAL A 139 4.07 0.73 9.33
N ALA A 140 3.60 0.37 10.50
CA ALA A 140 2.31 0.85 11.03
C ALA A 140 2.49 1.58 12.35
N LEU A 141 1.84 2.73 12.49
CA LEU A 141 1.77 3.50 13.72
C LEU A 141 0.35 3.41 14.32
N CYS A 142 0.27 2.97 15.56
CA CYS A 142 -0.97 3.04 16.33
C CYS A 142 -1.22 4.49 16.80
N LYS A 143 -2.29 5.12 16.29
CA LYS A 143 -2.65 6.51 16.65
C LYS A 143 -3.07 6.70 18.10
N ASP A 144 -3.46 5.61 18.77
CA ASP A 144 -4.05 5.68 20.11
C ASP A 144 -3.03 5.56 21.23
N ASP A 145 -1.85 4.97 20.95
CA ASP A 145 -0.80 4.72 21.95
C ASP A 145 0.64 4.80 21.43
N SER A 146 0.79 5.23 20.17
CA SER A 146 2.09 5.46 19.51
C SER A 146 2.99 4.22 19.38
N ARG A 147 2.45 3.00 19.50
CA ARG A 147 3.19 1.77 19.19
C ARG A 147 3.50 1.71 17.69
N ILE A 148 4.67 1.18 17.37
CA ILE A 148 5.14 0.95 16.01
C ILE A 148 5.19 -0.56 15.76
N TYR A 149 4.72 -0.98 14.60
CA TYR A 149 4.87 -2.31 14.05
C TYR A 149 5.66 -2.20 12.75
N ALA A 150 6.61 -3.11 12.54
CA ALA A 150 7.37 -3.18 11.29
C ALA A 150 7.39 -4.64 10.80
N GLU A 151 7.24 -4.83 9.49
CA GLU A 151 7.25 -6.15 8.84
C GLU A 151 7.94 -6.02 7.48
N ILE A 152 8.82 -6.98 7.16
CA ILE A 152 9.38 -7.12 5.81
C ILE A 152 8.44 -8.01 5.00
N ILE A 153 7.99 -7.49 3.88
CA ILE A 153 7.08 -8.16 2.94
C ILE A 153 7.85 -8.49 1.67
N ASP A 154 8.03 -9.76 1.40
CA ASP A 154 8.71 -10.20 0.18
C ASP A 154 7.84 -10.00 -1.06
N ALA A 155 8.49 -9.71 -2.18
CA ALA A 155 7.84 -9.67 -3.50
C ALA A 155 7.31 -11.05 -3.87
N ASN A 156 6.09 -11.09 -4.40
CA ASN A 156 5.44 -12.31 -4.86
C ASN A 156 4.96 -12.13 -6.31
N PRO A 157 5.81 -12.48 -7.31
CA PRO A 157 5.49 -12.30 -8.71
C PRO A 157 4.23 -13.03 -9.16
N ASP A 158 3.99 -14.25 -8.67
CA ASP A 158 2.79 -15.02 -9.02
C ASP A 158 1.51 -14.33 -8.52
N TYR A 159 1.58 -13.78 -7.31
CA TYR A 159 0.47 -13.01 -6.75
C TYR A 159 0.26 -11.71 -7.52
N MET A 160 1.34 -11.04 -7.93
CA MET A 160 1.26 -9.82 -8.75
C MET A 160 0.60 -10.08 -10.11
N GLU A 161 0.84 -11.23 -10.74
CA GLU A 161 0.12 -11.62 -11.97
C GLU A 161 -1.41 -11.69 -11.77
N LEU A 162 -1.86 -12.20 -10.61
CA LEU A 162 -3.28 -12.21 -10.26
C LEU A 162 -3.85 -10.80 -10.10
N ILE A 163 -3.10 -9.88 -9.47
CA ILE A 163 -3.48 -8.48 -9.35
C ILE A 163 -3.60 -7.82 -10.74
N LEU A 164 -2.63 -8.02 -11.61
CA LEU A 164 -2.65 -7.47 -12.98
C LEU A 164 -3.80 -8.04 -13.81
N LYS A 165 -4.11 -9.33 -13.67
CA LYS A 165 -5.27 -9.95 -14.31
C LYS A 165 -6.58 -9.33 -13.83
N ARG A 166 -6.70 -9.12 -12.51
CA ARG A 166 -7.85 -8.42 -11.90
C ARG A 166 -7.98 -7.01 -12.44
N ALA A 167 -6.87 -6.26 -12.50
CA ALA A 167 -6.84 -4.91 -13.05
C ALA A 167 -7.34 -4.86 -14.51
N ARG A 168 -6.85 -5.77 -15.37
CA ARG A 168 -7.29 -5.88 -16.77
C ARG A 168 -8.80 -6.17 -16.86
N ASN A 169 -9.31 -7.07 -16.04
CA ASN A 169 -10.74 -7.38 -16.01
C ASN A 169 -11.59 -6.17 -15.58
N ILE A 170 -11.10 -5.36 -14.65
CA ILE A 170 -11.78 -4.15 -14.22
C ILE A 170 -11.75 -3.09 -15.32
N VAL A 171 -10.60 -2.87 -15.96
CA VAL A 171 -10.42 -1.80 -16.95
C VAL A 171 -11.10 -2.14 -18.28
N PHE A 172 -10.92 -3.36 -18.79
CA PHE A 172 -11.33 -3.75 -20.13
C PHE A 172 -12.54 -4.72 -20.17
N GLY A 173 -12.98 -5.22 -19.02
CA GLY A 173 -14.12 -6.11 -18.96
C GLY A 173 -15.42 -5.45 -19.41
N ASN A 174 -16.19 -6.14 -20.24
CA ASN A 174 -17.48 -5.66 -20.76
C ASN A 174 -18.69 -6.20 -19.98
N SER A 175 -18.45 -7.09 -19.01
CA SER A 175 -19.46 -7.68 -18.14
C SER A 175 -19.19 -7.34 -16.69
N LEU A 176 -20.25 -7.18 -15.93
CA LEU A 176 -20.17 -6.94 -14.49
C LEU A 176 -19.54 -8.17 -13.81
N PRO A 177 -18.49 -8.01 -12.99
CA PRO A 177 -17.95 -9.12 -12.22
C PRO A 177 -18.99 -9.74 -11.29
N GLU A 178 -18.82 -11.02 -10.97
CA GLU A 178 -19.67 -11.70 -9.99
C GLU A 178 -19.73 -10.95 -8.67
N GLU A 179 -20.86 -11.03 -8.02
CA GLU A 179 -21.04 -10.48 -6.68
C GLU A 179 -20.17 -11.24 -5.69
N TYR A 180 -19.41 -10.52 -4.87
CA TYR A 180 -18.69 -11.14 -3.76
C TYR A 180 -19.75 -11.60 -2.76
N SER A 181 -20.05 -12.88 -2.73
CA SER A 181 -20.85 -13.44 -1.64
C SER A 181 -19.98 -13.43 -0.40
N ILE A 182 -20.23 -12.49 0.49
CA ILE A 182 -19.83 -12.66 1.89
C ILE A 182 -20.81 -13.69 2.41
N ASP A 183 -20.46 -14.98 2.32
CA ASP A 183 -21.11 -15.98 3.14
C ASP A 183 -20.69 -15.71 4.58
N PRO A 184 -21.59 -15.30 5.45
CA PRO A 184 -21.27 -15.18 6.87
C PRO A 184 -21.29 -16.60 7.45
N GLU A 185 -20.15 -17.31 7.45
CA GLU A 185 -19.91 -18.40 8.38
C GLU A 185 -19.32 -17.87 9.69
#